data_3811b6b3592ac65e5a7ba4ff2e5cee67
#
_entry.id   3811b6b3592ac65e5a7ba4ff2e5cee67
#
_cell.length_a   1.000
_cell.length_b   1.000
_cell.length_c   1.000
_cell.angle_alpha   90.00
_cell.angle_beta   90.00
_cell.angle_gamma   90.00
#
_symmetry.space_group_name_H-M   'P 1'
#
loop_
_entity.id
_entity.type
_entity.pdbx_description
1 polymer ?
#
loop_
_entity_poly.entity_id
_entity_poly.type
_entity_poly.pdbx_seq_one_letter_code
_entity_poly.pdbx_strand_id
1 'polypeptide(L)'
;MEPFVEPEPQAEPQRVGYVLGLEPATTTEFRVLIDDDNYLQLDDLVVVSTQVPKAGEVRIYGVVTEVASRFEGGRFESDTLRIAEEGTMDADRTRSATVQTMRVVPEIWVAPDPGEVASRVAGKSRDEALYADEMARRLPVGFAKDGQPLWVDVDFFDGTKGAHLSISGVSGVATKTSFALAFLRLLTAHHALTPAGANLRALVFNVKGEDLLWLDKRNARITPEAREQWAILGVPAEPFPSVSFWAPVRQGPELIPDTESRMEGVSAFSWTPLEFIERGLLRFLFTETGDFRAQLTFIEERVRAQLIRNCEPDPRHPGVAIVEGTPIESLGDLVDLIELHVDPPDGEPEFAWTGRVAGGTGQAFMRRLHAAQARIGRLIRPGGRRVDRLAEAVCVVDIHKLSDFAQRFVVGAVLDEVFADKEATGQRHPLQVILLDELNKYAPREGHSPIKDTLIDIAQRGRSLGIILIGA
;
A
#
# COMPACT_ATOMS: atom_id res chain seq x y z
N MET A 1 21.67 -17.35 12.23
CA MET A 1 21.96 -16.03 11.65
C MET A 1 22.40 -15.18 12.82
N GLU A 2 23.64 -14.71 12.80
CA GLU A 2 24.14 -13.80 13.84
C GLU A 2 23.27 -12.54 13.86
N PRO A 3 23.05 -11.93 15.03
CA PRO A 3 22.30 -10.67 15.10
C PRO A 3 23.04 -9.61 14.27
N PHE A 4 22.28 -8.77 13.58
CA PHE A 4 22.79 -7.61 12.85
C PHE A 4 23.68 -6.80 13.80
N VAL A 5 24.98 -6.75 13.51
CA VAL A 5 25.92 -5.88 14.24
C VAL A 5 25.84 -4.51 13.56
N GLU A 6 25.24 -3.54 14.24
CA GLU A 6 25.30 -2.15 13.81
C GLU A 6 26.75 -1.72 13.65
N PRO A 7 27.15 -1.13 12.51
CA PRO A 7 28.45 -0.47 12.43
C PRO A 7 28.47 0.64 13.50
N GLU A 8 29.48 0.69 14.34
CA GLU A 8 29.60 1.70 15.40
C GLU A 8 29.51 3.10 14.77
N PRO A 9 28.64 3.96 15.27
CA PRO A 9 28.52 5.34 14.78
C PRO A 9 29.71 6.16 15.29
N GLN A 10 30.78 6.27 14.49
CA GLN A 10 32.02 6.95 14.86
C GLN A 10 32.13 8.43 14.49
N ALA A 11 31.13 8.99 13.80
CA ALA A 11 31.21 10.37 13.36
C ALA A 11 30.55 11.34 14.36
N GLU A 12 31.31 12.37 14.79
CA GLU A 12 30.76 13.51 15.55
C GLU A 12 30.02 14.48 14.60
N PRO A 13 29.03 15.24 15.11
CA PRO A 13 28.35 16.28 14.33
C PRO A 13 29.35 17.29 13.77
N GLN A 14 29.32 17.52 12.48
CA GLN A 14 30.19 18.49 11.81
C GLN A 14 29.52 19.86 11.73
N ARG A 15 30.18 20.92 12.23
CA ARG A 15 29.68 22.28 12.07
C ARG A 15 29.52 22.62 10.58
N VAL A 16 28.37 23.23 10.24
CA VAL A 16 28.04 23.66 8.88
C VAL A 16 27.72 25.15 8.78
N GLY A 17 27.54 25.82 9.93
CA GLY A 17 27.22 27.23 9.94
C GLY A 17 26.59 27.70 11.25
N TYR A 18 25.77 28.76 11.18
CA TYR A 18 25.17 29.41 12.33
C TYR A 18 23.71 29.75 12.09
N VAL A 19 22.90 29.76 13.16
CA VAL A 19 21.52 30.21 13.11
C VAL A 19 21.45 31.69 12.75
N LEU A 20 20.68 32.02 11.72
CA LEU A 20 20.44 33.41 11.29
C LEU A 20 19.47 34.13 12.23
N GLY A 21 19.66 35.46 12.40
CA GLY A 21 18.86 36.29 13.30
C GLY A 21 18.18 37.48 12.63
N LEU A 22 18.29 37.65 11.29
CA LEU A 22 17.59 38.74 10.60
C LEU A 22 16.09 38.49 10.47
N GLU A 23 15.72 37.25 10.29
CA GLU A 23 14.34 36.77 10.42
C GLU A 23 14.22 35.98 11.71
N PRO A 24 13.08 36.04 12.41
CA PRO A 24 12.93 35.30 13.67
C PRO A 24 13.06 33.79 13.47
N ALA A 25 13.92 33.14 14.24
CA ALA A 25 13.86 31.71 14.43
C ALA A 25 12.60 31.37 15.23
N THR A 26 11.89 30.32 14.85
CA THR A 26 10.67 29.86 15.53
C THR A 26 10.86 28.44 16.07
N THR A 27 9.89 27.96 16.83
CA THR A 27 9.90 26.58 17.33
C THR A 27 9.77 25.53 16.23
N THR A 28 9.24 25.89 15.05
CA THR A 28 8.97 24.98 13.95
C THR A 28 9.92 25.16 12.78
N GLU A 29 10.55 26.34 12.65
CA GLU A 29 11.41 26.66 11.50
C GLU A 29 12.46 27.69 11.89
N PHE A 30 13.66 27.52 11.41
CA PHE A 30 14.77 28.47 11.53
C PHE A 30 15.66 28.45 10.29
N ARG A 31 16.51 29.44 10.14
CA ARG A 31 17.45 29.53 9.03
C ARG A 31 18.88 29.41 9.50
N VAL A 32 19.70 28.75 8.71
CA VAL A 32 21.13 28.55 8.95
C VAL A 32 21.93 29.27 7.86
N LEU A 33 22.86 30.15 8.25
CA LEU A 33 23.92 30.65 7.40
C LEU A 33 24.94 29.53 7.21
N ILE A 34 25.26 29.19 5.96
CA ILE A 34 26.17 28.11 5.65
C ILE A 34 27.60 28.69 5.54
N ASP A 35 28.57 28.12 6.23
CA ASP A 35 29.97 28.48 6.12
C ASP A 35 30.48 28.28 4.70
N ASP A 36 31.44 29.10 4.22
CA ASP A 36 31.93 29.07 2.85
C ASP A 36 32.54 27.72 2.43
N ASP A 37 33.18 27.03 3.35
CA ASP A 37 33.78 25.71 3.11
C ASP A 37 32.79 24.53 3.23
N ASN A 38 31.53 24.83 3.51
CA ASN A 38 30.49 23.84 3.70
C ASN A 38 29.36 23.98 2.69
N TYR A 39 28.52 22.95 2.64
CA TYR A 39 27.25 22.99 1.91
C TYR A 39 26.17 22.24 2.70
N LEU A 40 24.92 22.61 2.47
CA LEU A 40 23.74 21.85 2.82
C LEU A 40 22.90 21.61 1.57
N GLN A 41 22.15 20.55 1.55
CA GLN A 41 21.22 20.19 0.48
C GLN A 41 19.87 19.77 1.08
N LEU A 42 18.86 19.64 0.24
CA LEU A 42 17.55 19.14 0.66
C LEU A 42 17.68 17.81 1.37
N ASP A 43 16.90 17.62 2.43
CA ASP A 43 16.85 16.43 3.28
C ASP A 43 18.10 16.21 4.16
N ASP A 44 19.10 17.12 4.14
CA ASP A 44 20.16 17.08 5.13
C ASP A 44 19.58 17.33 6.54
N LEU A 45 20.09 16.60 7.52
CA LEU A 45 19.69 16.76 8.92
C LEU A 45 20.72 17.63 9.66
N VAL A 46 20.22 18.57 10.43
CA VAL A 46 21.04 19.47 11.25
C VAL A 46 20.60 19.45 12.72
N VAL A 47 21.53 19.75 13.59
CA VAL A 47 21.28 19.93 15.03
C VAL A 47 21.81 21.28 15.48
N VAL A 48 21.06 21.95 16.35
CA VAL A 48 21.46 23.15 17.08
C VAL A 48 21.26 22.88 18.57
N SER A 49 22.25 23.23 19.40
CA SER A 49 22.15 23.16 20.86
C SER A 49 21.92 24.54 21.42
N THR A 50 20.83 24.74 22.16
CA THR A 50 20.48 26.00 22.81
C THR A 50 20.46 25.84 24.33
N GLN A 51 20.84 26.87 25.07
CA GLN A 51 20.83 26.88 26.52
C GLN A 51 19.56 27.53 27.07
N VAL A 52 18.68 26.71 27.64
CA VAL A 52 17.38 27.20 28.17
C VAL A 52 17.50 27.44 29.68
N PRO A 53 17.18 28.65 30.17
CA PRO A 53 17.23 28.98 31.62
C PRO A 53 16.41 27.99 32.45
N LYS A 54 17.05 27.39 33.47
CA LYS A 54 16.48 26.39 34.39
C LYS A 54 16.21 25.01 33.79
N ALA A 55 16.30 24.85 32.48
CA ALA A 55 16.09 23.56 31.78
C ALA A 55 17.41 22.93 31.27
N GLY A 56 18.47 23.73 31.11
CA GLY A 56 19.76 23.29 30.63
C GLY A 56 19.85 23.27 29.11
N GLU A 57 20.68 22.41 28.56
CA GLU A 57 20.89 22.25 27.13
C GLU A 57 19.69 21.56 26.49
N VAL A 58 19.20 22.16 25.38
CA VAL A 58 18.15 21.60 24.54
C VAL A 58 18.71 21.44 23.12
N ARG A 59 18.67 20.23 22.58
CA ARG A 59 19.08 19.93 21.21
C ARG A 59 17.86 19.97 20.29
N ILE A 60 17.96 20.81 19.26
CA ILE A 60 16.91 21.03 18.27
C ILE A 60 17.37 20.38 16.95
N TYR A 61 16.71 19.32 16.55
CA TYR A 61 16.95 18.60 15.30
C TYR A 61 15.99 19.07 14.22
N GLY A 62 16.51 19.29 13.01
CA GLY A 62 15.68 19.68 11.89
C GLY A 62 16.18 19.15 10.56
N VAL A 63 15.30 19.20 9.56
CA VAL A 63 15.56 18.82 8.18
C VAL A 63 15.61 20.05 7.28
N VAL A 64 16.57 20.08 6.37
CA VAL A 64 16.72 21.15 5.38
C VAL A 64 15.61 21.01 4.32
N THR A 65 14.76 22.02 4.21
CA THR A 65 13.63 22.06 3.25
C THR A 65 13.91 22.99 2.06
N GLU A 66 14.81 23.95 2.22
CA GLU A 66 15.21 24.88 1.16
C GLU A 66 16.67 25.30 1.34
N VAL A 67 17.38 25.50 0.23
CA VAL A 67 18.71 26.11 0.21
C VAL A 67 18.69 27.27 -0.76
N ALA A 68 19.11 28.45 -0.29
CA ALA A 68 19.12 29.69 -1.06
C ALA A 68 20.53 30.28 -1.14
N SER A 69 20.83 30.94 -2.24
CA SER A 69 22.05 31.74 -2.42
C SER A 69 21.69 33.15 -2.89
N ARG A 70 22.26 34.14 -2.27
CA ARG A 70 22.00 35.55 -2.61
C ARG A 70 23.28 36.38 -2.50
N PHE A 71 23.31 37.54 -3.18
CA PHE A 71 24.29 38.55 -2.92
C PHE A 71 23.82 39.47 -1.78
N GLU A 72 24.68 39.73 -0.79
CA GLU A 72 24.46 40.76 0.21
C GLU A 72 24.92 42.12 -0.36
N GLY A 73 24.04 43.12 -0.27
CA GLY A 73 24.29 44.46 -0.84
C GLY A 73 23.61 44.73 -2.17
N GLY A 74 23.25 43.73 -2.94
CA GLY A 74 22.41 43.86 -4.14
C GLY A 74 20.98 44.25 -3.77
N ARG A 75 20.41 45.26 -4.43
CA ARG A 75 19.02 45.70 -4.24
C ARG A 75 18.15 45.47 -5.48
N PHE A 76 18.75 45.38 -6.63
CA PHE A 76 18.08 45.20 -7.91
C PHE A 76 18.65 43.99 -8.64
N GLU A 77 17.88 43.32 -9.47
CA GLU A 77 18.35 42.19 -10.27
C GLU A 77 19.49 42.61 -11.24
N SER A 78 19.47 43.85 -11.72
CA SER A 78 20.55 44.42 -12.53
C SER A 78 21.89 44.56 -11.79
N ASP A 79 21.89 44.57 -10.47
CA ASP A 79 23.12 44.59 -9.68
C ASP A 79 23.88 43.26 -9.82
N THR A 80 23.19 42.17 -10.13
CA THR A 80 23.82 40.86 -10.41
C THR A 80 24.82 40.94 -11.53
N LEU A 81 24.53 41.67 -12.64
CA LEU A 81 25.46 41.85 -13.77
C LEU A 81 26.68 42.67 -13.34
N ARG A 82 26.47 43.74 -12.55
CA ARG A 82 27.54 44.58 -12.03
C ARG A 82 28.48 43.85 -11.08
N ILE A 83 27.94 42.93 -10.28
CA ILE A 83 28.73 42.09 -9.37
C ILE A 83 29.45 41.02 -10.15
N ALA A 84 28.76 40.28 -11.04
CA ALA A 84 29.27 39.07 -11.67
C ALA A 84 30.17 39.34 -12.90
N GLU A 85 29.82 40.32 -13.74
CA GLU A 85 30.53 40.59 -15.00
C GLU A 85 31.45 41.81 -14.94
N GLU A 86 30.98 42.90 -14.33
CA GLU A 86 31.71 44.19 -14.36
C GLU A 86 32.68 44.33 -13.18
N GLY A 87 32.46 43.59 -12.06
CA GLY A 87 33.28 43.73 -10.86
C GLY A 87 33.22 45.15 -10.25
N THR A 88 32.23 45.96 -10.64
CA THR A 88 32.09 47.37 -10.27
C THR A 88 31.37 47.56 -8.95
N MET A 89 30.75 46.47 -8.40
CA MET A 89 30.06 46.43 -7.14
C MET A 89 30.57 45.28 -6.31
N ASP A 90 31.12 45.56 -5.13
CA ASP A 90 31.53 44.57 -4.16
C ASP A 90 30.28 44.00 -3.45
N ALA A 91 30.12 42.70 -3.44
CA ALA A 91 29.06 42.02 -2.73
C ALA A 91 29.47 40.61 -2.30
N ASP A 92 29.22 40.29 -1.06
CA ASP A 92 29.44 38.95 -0.53
C ASP A 92 28.33 38.00 -0.98
N ARG A 93 28.70 36.77 -1.34
CA ARG A 93 27.75 35.73 -1.66
C ARG A 93 27.39 34.97 -0.41
N THR A 94 26.13 35.07 0.02
CA THR A 94 25.61 34.38 1.20
C THR A 94 24.79 33.16 0.79
N ARG A 95 25.07 32.02 1.42
CA ARG A 95 24.30 30.78 1.28
C ARG A 95 23.56 30.52 2.58
N SER A 96 22.28 30.22 2.50
CA SER A 96 21.46 29.89 3.66
C SER A 96 20.57 28.68 3.41
N ALA A 97 20.23 27.95 4.48
CA ALA A 97 19.28 26.88 4.44
C ALA A 97 18.10 27.17 5.38
N THR A 98 16.90 26.87 4.92
CA THR A 98 15.69 26.80 5.77
C THR A 98 15.60 25.43 6.35
N VAL A 99 15.42 25.33 7.65
CA VAL A 99 15.41 24.10 8.43
C VAL A 99 14.08 23.99 9.17
N GLN A 100 13.34 22.94 8.90
CA GLN A 100 12.12 22.60 9.62
C GLN A 100 12.46 21.73 10.83
N THR A 101 12.04 22.12 12.03
CA THR A 101 12.24 21.37 13.26
C THR A 101 11.50 20.03 13.20
N MET A 102 12.21 18.94 13.50
CA MET A 102 11.66 17.58 13.54
C MET A 102 11.54 17.07 14.97
N ARG A 103 12.57 17.25 15.80
CA ARG A 103 12.64 16.73 17.16
C ARG A 103 13.39 17.70 18.08
N VAL A 104 12.97 17.74 19.33
CA VAL A 104 13.62 18.55 20.38
C VAL A 104 13.92 17.64 21.58
N VAL A 105 15.13 17.65 22.09
CA VAL A 105 15.57 16.77 23.20
C VAL A 105 16.30 17.58 24.28
N PRO A 106 15.82 17.62 25.52
CA PRO A 106 14.52 17.12 25.99
C PRO A 106 13.35 17.84 25.31
N GLU A 107 12.13 17.33 25.39
CA GLU A 107 10.96 17.83 24.67
C GLU A 107 10.47 19.19 25.25
N ILE A 108 11.33 20.21 25.11
CA ILE A 108 11.08 21.60 25.48
C ILE A 108 11.15 22.44 24.23
N TRP A 109 9.98 22.75 23.66
CA TRP A 109 9.85 23.43 22.38
C TRP A 109 10.18 24.91 22.48
N VAL A 110 11.44 25.24 22.23
CA VAL A 110 12.00 26.60 22.16
C VAL A 110 12.57 26.84 20.76
N ALA A 111 12.69 28.10 20.37
CA ALA A 111 13.43 28.47 19.17
C ALA A 111 14.94 28.46 19.48
N PRO A 112 15.80 28.09 18.52
CA PRO A 112 17.24 28.26 18.69
C PRO A 112 17.60 29.76 18.71
N ASP A 113 18.61 30.12 19.50
CA ASP A 113 19.09 31.49 19.55
C ASP A 113 19.90 31.86 18.29
N PRO A 114 19.76 33.10 17.77
CA PRO A 114 20.60 33.56 16.68
C PRO A 114 22.10 33.51 17.04
N GLY A 115 22.91 33.01 16.09
CA GLY A 115 24.35 32.87 16.26
C GLY A 115 24.78 31.54 16.89
N GLU A 116 23.85 30.69 17.28
CA GLU A 116 24.19 29.33 17.71
C GLU A 116 24.73 28.48 16.55
N VAL A 117 25.61 27.54 16.90
CA VAL A 117 26.24 26.65 15.91
C VAL A 117 25.24 25.61 15.40
N ALA A 118 25.09 25.57 14.08
CA ALA A 118 24.39 24.49 13.40
C ALA A 118 25.40 23.44 12.90
N SER A 119 25.14 22.19 13.21
CA SER A 119 25.99 21.06 12.82
C SER A 119 25.19 20.05 12.03
N ARG A 120 25.82 19.40 11.02
CA ARG A 120 25.24 18.25 10.33
C ARG A 120 25.25 17.07 11.31
N VAL A 121 24.13 16.37 11.44
CA VAL A 121 24.04 15.23 12.33
C VAL A 121 24.82 14.02 11.80
N ALA A 122 25.37 13.23 12.72
CA ALA A 122 26.06 11.99 12.41
C ALA A 122 25.94 11.01 13.59
N GLY A 123 26.09 9.71 13.32
CA GLY A 123 26.10 8.68 14.35
C GLY A 123 24.87 8.79 15.28
N LYS A 124 25.10 8.87 16.59
CA LYS A 124 24.03 8.92 17.60
C LYS A 124 23.09 10.11 17.43
N SER A 125 23.60 11.28 17.03
CA SER A 125 22.76 12.45 16.81
C SER A 125 21.82 12.29 15.62
N ARG A 126 22.21 11.49 14.63
CA ARG A 126 21.34 11.11 13.49
C ARG A 126 20.22 10.17 13.94
N ASP A 127 20.55 9.16 14.73
CA ASP A 127 19.55 8.24 15.28
C ASP A 127 18.54 8.98 16.15
N GLU A 128 19.03 9.92 16.96
CA GLU A 128 18.19 10.79 17.78
C GLU A 128 17.30 11.68 16.89
N ALA A 129 17.85 12.33 15.85
CA ALA A 129 17.06 13.16 14.91
C ALA A 129 15.92 12.37 14.24
N LEU A 130 16.15 11.12 13.91
CA LEU A 130 15.22 10.23 13.22
C LEU A 130 14.36 9.36 14.15
N TYR A 131 14.40 9.61 15.48
CA TYR A 131 13.74 8.77 16.49
C TYR A 131 14.16 7.29 16.48
N ALA A 132 15.27 6.95 15.82
CA ALA A 132 15.74 5.58 15.76
C ALA A 132 16.20 5.05 17.13
N ASP A 133 16.66 5.93 18.02
CA ASP A 133 17.02 5.65 19.41
C ASP A 133 15.84 5.15 20.27
N GLU A 134 14.60 5.52 19.92
CA GLU A 134 13.38 5.12 20.62
C GLU A 134 12.68 3.90 19.98
N MET A 135 13.12 3.46 18.79
CA MET A 135 12.54 2.31 18.10
C MET A 135 12.97 1.02 18.79
N ALA A 136 12.02 0.30 19.39
CA ALA A 136 12.28 -1.00 20.00
C ALA A 136 12.56 -2.10 18.95
N ARG A 137 11.92 -2.00 17.78
CA ARG A 137 12.01 -2.97 16.69
C ARG A 137 12.28 -2.26 15.37
N ARG A 138 13.55 -1.95 15.11
CA ARG A 138 13.99 -1.25 13.90
C ARG A 138 14.01 -2.18 12.69
N LEU A 139 13.38 -1.80 11.62
CA LEU A 139 13.48 -2.45 10.31
C LEU A 139 14.20 -1.51 9.34
N PRO A 140 15.32 -1.90 8.72
CA PRO A 140 15.93 -1.09 7.67
C PRO A 140 15.05 -1.14 6.42
N VAL A 141 14.81 0.02 5.79
CA VAL A 141 13.90 0.10 4.61
C VAL A 141 14.55 0.66 3.36
N GLY A 142 15.79 1.09 3.48
CA GLY A 142 16.56 1.69 2.39
C GLY A 142 17.73 2.50 2.93
N PHE A 143 18.26 3.40 2.10
CA PHE A 143 19.41 4.23 2.43
C PHE A 143 19.06 5.70 2.28
N ALA A 144 19.63 6.52 3.17
CA ALA A 144 19.68 7.95 2.97
C ALA A 144 20.78 8.33 1.98
N LYS A 145 20.87 9.62 1.62
CA LYS A 145 21.90 10.15 0.68
C LYS A 145 23.32 9.95 1.18
N ASP A 146 23.52 9.87 2.49
CA ASP A 146 24.81 9.60 3.14
C ASP A 146 25.22 8.13 3.10
N GLY A 147 24.40 7.26 2.48
CA GLY A 147 24.64 5.82 2.40
C GLY A 147 24.31 5.05 3.68
N GLN A 148 23.81 5.72 4.72
CA GLN A 148 23.41 5.07 5.96
C GLN A 148 22.00 4.50 5.87
N PRO A 149 21.71 3.35 6.53
CA PRO A 149 20.36 2.79 6.56
C PRO A 149 19.33 3.76 7.14
N LEU A 150 18.14 3.76 6.53
CA LEU A 150 16.93 4.36 7.08
C LEU A 150 16.12 3.30 7.79
N TRP A 151 15.67 3.62 9.00
CA TRP A 151 14.93 2.72 9.87
C TRP A 151 13.47 3.12 9.99
N VAL A 152 12.62 2.12 10.16
CA VAL A 152 11.22 2.31 10.57
C VAL A 152 10.92 1.40 11.76
N ASP A 153 10.04 1.86 12.65
CA ASP A 153 9.60 1.05 13.78
C ASP A 153 8.51 0.06 13.33
N VAL A 154 8.78 -1.23 13.46
CA VAL A 154 7.86 -2.31 13.10
C VAL A 154 6.53 -2.21 13.86
N ASP A 155 6.52 -1.60 15.06
CA ASP A 155 5.30 -1.38 15.85
C ASP A 155 4.21 -0.63 15.08
N PHE A 156 4.58 0.21 14.12
CA PHE A 156 3.65 0.94 13.27
C PHE A 156 3.07 0.10 12.12
N PHE A 157 3.61 -1.10 11.87
CA PHE A 157 3.19 -1.94 10.74
C PHE A 157 2.59 -3.28 11.18
N ASP A 158 2.86 -3.73 12.40
CA ASP A 158 2.37 -5.03 12.87
C ASP A 158 1.05 -4.95 13.64
N GLY A 159 0.47 -3.77 13.74
CA GLY A 159 -0.76 -3.50 14.46
C GLY A 159 -0.55 -3.16 15.95
N THR A 160 0.68 -2.99 16.44
CA THR A 160 0.96 -2.56 17.82
C THR A 160 0.64 -1.08 18.01
N LYS A 161 1.24 -0.20 17.19
CA LYS A 161 0.99 1.26 17.20
C LYS A 161 0.21 1.72 15.96
N GLY A 162 0.40 1.06 14.82
CA GLY A 162 -0.26 1.32 13.54
C GLY A 162 -0.44 0.03 12.74
N ALA A 163 -1.01 0.07 11.53
CA ALA A 163 -1.28 -1.13 10.76
C ALA A 163 -1.17 -0.98 9.24
N HIS A 164 -1.13 0.21 8.69
CA HIS A 164 -1.22 0.39 7.24
C HIS A 164 -0.08 1.25 6.71
N LEU A 165 0.31 1.01 5.46
CA LEU A 165 1.33 1.77 4.75
C LEU A 165 0.75 2.31 3.44
N SER A 166 0.85 3.63 3.25
CA SER A 166 0.53 4.27 1.99
C SER A 166 1.82 4.72 1.30
N ILE A 167 2.01 4.28 0.05
CA ILE A 167 3.18 4.61 -0.75
C ILE A 167 2.75 5.53 -1.89
N SER A 168 3.21 6.77 -1.87
CA SER A 168 2.98 7.74 -2.94
C SER A 168 4.28 8.04 -3.70
N GLY A 169 4.16 8.31 -4.98
CA GLY A 169 5.32 8.62 -5.82
C GLY A 169 4.93 8.93 -7.26
N VAL A 170 5.90 9.39 -8.05
CA VAL A 170 5.69 9.72 -9.44
C VAL A 170 5.39 8.45 -10.25
N SER A 171 4.38 8.51 -11.10
CA SER A 171 4.02 7.41 -12.00
C SER A 171 5.07 7.21 -13.09
N GLY A 172 5.29 5.95 -13.51
CA GLY A 172 6.14 5.61 -14.65
C GLY A 172 7.60 5.29 -14.32
N VAL A 173 8.04 5.45 -13.07
CA VAL A 173 9.44 5.17 -12.65
C VAL A 173 9.56 3.87 -11.84
N ALA A 174 8.54 3.01 -11.84
CA ALA A 174 8.48 1.69 -11.15
C ALA A 174 8.90 1.69 -9.65
N THR A 175 8.97 2.86 -9.02
CA THR A 175 9.52 3.01 -7.66
C THR A 175 8.56 2.51 -6.58
N LYS A 176 7.26 2.73 -6.75
CA LYS A 176 6.25 2.39 -5.72
C LYS A 176 6.15 0.90 -5.47
N THR A 177 5.88 0.13 -6.52
CA THR A 177 5.74 -1.34 -6.44
C THR A 177 7.05 -1.99 -6.04
N SER A 178 8.19 -1.51 -6.57
CA SER A 178 9.52 -2.01 -6.19
C SER A 178 9.84 -1.77 -4.72
N PHE A 179 9.53 -0.57 -4.20
CA PHE A 179 9.69 -0.27 -2.77
C PHE A 179 8.77 -1.15 -1.91
N ALA A 180 7.49 -1.30 -2.29
CA ALA A 180 6.55 -2.14 -1.57
C ALA A 180 7.02 -3.59 -1.47
N LEU A 181 7.56 -4.15 -2.56
CA LEU A 181 8.11 -5.50 -2.59
C LEU A 181 9.40 -5.62 -1.79
N ALA A 182 10.31 -4.63 -1.88
CA ALA A 182 11.52 -4.58 -1.07
C ALA A 182 11.17 -4.51 0.44
N PHE A 183 10.24 -3.65 0.82
CA PHE A 183 9.73 -3.56 2.18
C PHE A 183 9.14 -4.91 2.65
N LEU A 184 8.30 -5.55 1.83
CA LEU A 184 7.75 -6.86 2.13
C LEU A 184 8.85 -7.92 2.29
N ARG A 185 9.88 -7.90 1.44
CA ARG A 185 11.02 -8.81 1.53
C ARG A 185 11.81 -8.63 2.82
N LEU A 186 12.06 -7.37 3.21
CA LEU A 186 12.71 -7.02 4.47
C LEU A 186 11.86 -7.45 5.67
N LEU A 187 10.58 -7.13 5.66
CA LEU A 187 9.64 -7.49 6.72
C LEU A 187 9.55 -9.02 6.92
N THR A 188 9.52 -9.80 5.83
CA THR A 188 9.44 -11.26 5.90
C THR A 188 10.78 -11.91 6.30
N ALA A 189 11.90 -11.28 6.04
CA ALA A 189 13.23 -11.81 6.34
C ALA A 189 13.72 -11.54 7.76
N HIS A 190 13.34 -10.40 8.34
CA HIS A 190 13.78 -10.01 9.70
C HIS A 190 12.91 -10.68 10.77
N HIS A 191 13.00 -12.01 10.88
CA HIS A 191 12.22 -12.81 11.83
C HIS A 191 12.38 -12.40 13.30
N ALA A 192 13.56 -11.87 13.68
CA ALA A 192 13.81 -11.44 15.05
C ALA A 192 13.02 -10.19 15.44
N LEU A 193 12.70 -9.34 14.48
CA LEU A 193 11.92 -8.12 14.70
C LEU A 193 10.41 -8.39 14.77
N THR A 194 9.96 -9.45 14.12
CA THR A 194 8.60 -9.93 14.22
C THR A 194 8.63 -11.34 14.82
N PRO A 195 8.46 -11.52 16.14
CA PRO A 195 8.20 -12.85 16.73
C PRO A 195 7.00 -13.52 16.05
N ALA A 196 6.13 -12.71 15.46
CA ALA A 196 5.07 -13.08 14.54
C ALA A 196 5.55 -13.25 13.07
N GLY A 197 6.82 -13.06 12.74
CA GLY A 197 7.35 -13.20 11.37
C GLY A 197 7.15 -14.61 10.80
N ALA A 198 7.20 -15.64 11.65
CA ALA A 198 6.77 -16.98 11.31
C ALA A 198 5.24 -17.07 11.01
N ASN A 199 4.47 -16.09 11.46
CA ASN A 199 3.01 -16.00 11.34
C ASN A 199 2.56 -14.82 10.46
N LEU A 200 3.37 -14.40 9.51
CA LEU A 200 2.99 -13.41 8.51
C LEU A 200 2.64 -14.11 7.20
N ARG A 201 1.55 -13.69 6.57
CA ARG A 201 1.15 -14.10 5.22
C ARG A 201 0.88 -12.88 4.38
N ALA A 202 1.54 -12.78 3.24
CA ALA A 202 1.38 -11.67 2.31
C ALA A 202 0.53 -12.09 1.12
N LEU A 203 -0.42 -11.24 0.77
CA LEU A 203 -1.26 -11.33 -0.42
C LEU A 203 -0.90 -10.18 -1.34
N VAL A 204 -0.42 -10.48 -2.53
CA VAL A 204 0.05 -9.49 -3.51
C VAL A 204 -0.82 -9.57 -4.75
N PHE A 205 -1.52 -8.49 -5.09
CA PHE A 205 -2.27 -8.41 -6.35
C PHE A 205 -1.38 -7.88 -7.46
N ASN A 206 -1.17 -8.70 -8.48
CA ASN A 206 -0.45 -8.31 -9.69
C ASN A 206 -1.43 -7.76 -10.72
N VAL A 207 -1.45 -6.45 -10.88
CA VAL A 207 -2.40 -5.74 -11.76
C VAL A 207 -1.80 -5.33 -13.11
N LYS A 208 -0.46 -5.41 -13.25
CA LYS A 208 0.29 -4.96 -14.44
C LYS A 208 1.39 -5.95 -14.81
N GLY A 209 1.36 -6.44 -16.03
CA GLY A 209 2.40 -7.35 -16.55
C GLY A 209 2.53 -8.65 -15.75
N GLU A 210 3.53 -9.46 -16.06
CA GLU A 210 3.78 -10.75 -15.41
C GLU A 210 5.03 -10.77 -14.53
N ASP A 211 5.63 -9.62 -14.25
CA ASP A 211 6.91 -9.55 -13.53
C ASP A 211 6.81 -10.15 -12.11
N LEU A 212 5.66 -10.00 -11.46
CA LEU A 212 5.47 -10.52 -10.10
C LEU A 212 5.27 -12.05 -10.06
N LEU A 213 5.05 -12.68 -11.18
CA LEU A 213 5.05 -14.15 -11.27
C LEU A 213 6.46 -14.77 -11.13
N TRP A 214 7.52 -13.95 -11.06
CA TRP A 214 8.91 -14.38 -11.00
C TRP A 214 9.61 -14.05 -9.67
N LEU A 215 8.86 -13.73 -8.62
CA LEU A 215 9.41 -13.38 -7.29
C LEU A 215 10.21 -14.51 -6.63
N ASP A 216 10.04 -15.75 -7.07
CA ASP A 216 10.80 -16.93 -6.62
C ASP A 216 12.09 -17.17 -7.42
N LYS A 217 12.40 -16.32 -8.41
CA LYS A 217 13.58 -16.46 -9.27
C LYS A 217 14.63 -15.39 -8.98
N ARG A 218 15.90 -15.76 -9.11
CA ARG A 218 17.02 -14.84 -8.95
C ARG A 218 17.02 -13.78 -10.05
N ASN A 219 17.26 -12.54 -9.66
CA ASN A 219 17.46 -11.46 -10.61
C ASN A 219 18.86 -11.60 -11.25
N ALA A 220 18.90 -11.97 -12.55
CA ALA A 220 20.14 -12.13 -13.29
C ALA A 220 20.92 -10.79 -13.48
N ARG A 221 20.26 -9.65 -13.29
CA ARG A 221 20.83 -8.30 -13.49
C ARG A 221 21.31 -7.65 -12.18
N ILE A 222 21.28 -8.37 -11.07
CA ILE A 222 21.70 -7.81 -9.78
C ILE A 222 23.22 -7.52 -9.79
N THR A 223 23.60 -6.29 -9.50
CA THR A 223 25.00 -5.87 -9.46
C THR A 223 25.67 -6.23 -8.14
N PRO A 224 27.01 -6.28 -8.09
CA PRO A 224 27.75 -6.49 -6.83
C PRO A 224 27.38 -5.44 -5.76
N GLU A 225 27.27 -4.17 -6.16
CA GLU A 225 26.91 -3.05 -5.28
C GLU A 225 25.52 -3.22 -4.68
N ALA A 226 24.54 -3.66 -5.49
CA ALA A 226 23.20 -3.95 -5.01
C ALA A 226 23.19 -5.12 -4.02
N ARG A 227 24.03 -6.14 -4.20
CA ARG A 227 24.19 -7.24 -3.24
C ARG A 227 24.76 -6.76 -1.92
N GLU A 228 25.75 -5.88 -1.96
CA GLU A 228 26.34 -5.26 -0.77
C GLU A 228 25.30 -4.43 -0.03
N GLN A 229 24.51 -3.63 -0.74
CA GLN A 229 23.41 -2.87 -0.15
C GLN A 229 22.37 -3.77 0.54
N TRP A 230 21.98 -4.89 -0.08
CA TRP A 230 21.08 -5.86 0.57
C TRP A 230 21.71 -6.48 1.82
N ALA A 231 23.01 -6.77 1.79
CA ALA A 231 23.73 -7.30 2.95
C ALA A 231 23.78 -6.29 4.11
N ILE A 232 24.00 -4.99 3.81
CA ILE A 232 23.92 -3.91 4.81
C ILE A 232 22.52 -3.82 5.42
N LEU A 233 21.45 -4.06 4.64
CA LEU A 233 20.09 -4.15 5.16
C LEU A 233 19.80 -5.46 5.91
N GLY A 234 20.81 -6.32 6.12
CA GLY A 234 20.71 -7.57 6.88
C GLY A 234 19.98 -8.70 6.18
N VAL A 235 19.76 -8.60 4.85
CA VAL A 235 19.04 -9.60 4.05
C VAL A 235 19.86 -9.97 2.82
N PRO A 236 20.02 -11.27 2.49
CA PRO A 236 20.69 -11.64 1.25
C PRO A 236 19.85 -11.20 0.04
N ALA A 237 20.56 -10.82 -1.03
CA ALA A 237 19.95 -10.46 -2.32
C ALA A 237 19.44 -11.70 -3.06
N GLU A 238 18.54 -12.44 -2.43
CA GLU A 238 17.94 -13.68 -2.91
C GLU A 238 16.43 -13.50 -3.10
N PRO A 239 15.79 -14.32 -3.94
CA PRO A 239 14.35 -14.24 -4.15
C PRO A 239 13.55 -14.54 -2.87
N PHE A 240 12.25 -14.38 -2.94
CA PHE A 240 11.36 -14.84 -1.87
C PHE A 240 11.42 -16.38 -1.77
N PRO A 241 11.65 -16.94 -0.58
CA PRO A 241 11.88 -18.37 -0.43
C PRO A 241 10.59 -19.22 -0.49
N SER A 242 9.44 -18.61 -0.24
CA SER A 242 8.14 -19.28 -0.11
C SER A 242 7.07 -18.43 -0.79
N VAL A 243 6.72 -18.78 -2.04
CA VAL A 243 5.74 -18.03 -2.85
C VAL A 243 4.81 -18.99 -3.57
N SER A 244 3.52 -18.75 -3.48
CA SER A 244 2.51 -19.35 -4.34
C SER A 244 2.03 -18.36 -5.40
N PHE A 245 1.72 -18.86 -6.59
CA PHE A 245 1.24 -18.06 -7.71
C PHE A 245 -0.12 -18.56 -8.16
N TRP A 246 -1.03 -17.62 -8.34
CA TRP A 246 -2.40 -17.87 -8.75
C TRP A 246 -2.77 -16.95 -9.91
N ALA A 247 -3.40 -17.49 -10.94
CA ALA A 247 -3.94 -16.73 -12.06
C ALA A 247 -5.39 -17.16 -12.35
N PRO A 248 -6.21 -16.31 -12.98
CA PRO A 248 -7.56 -16.69 -13.34
C PRO A 248 -7.56 -17.89 -14.30
N VAL A 249 -8.58 -18.72 -14.20
CA VAL A 249 -8.72 -19.85 -15.12
C VAL A 249 -8.88 -19.35 -16.56
N ARG A 250 -8.20 -20.02 -17.49
CA ARG A 250 -8.36 -19.76 -18.94
C ARG A 250 -9.73 -20.19 -19.42
N GLN A 251 -10.18 -19.62 -20.56
CA GLN A 251 -11.37 -20.09 -21.25
C GLN A 251 -11.22 -21.57 -21.65
N GLY A 252 -12.20 -22.39 -21.31
CA GLY A 252 -12.21 -23.82 -21.64
C GLY A 252 -12.61 -24.71 -20.45
N PRO A 253 -12.71 -26.04 -20.66
CA PRO A 253 -13.17 -26.96 -19.62
C PRO A 253 -12.12 -27.23 -18.53
N GLU A 254 -10.84 -27.05 -18.82
CA GLU A 254 -9.74 -27.38 -17.93
C GLU A 254 -9.41 -26.25 -16.94
N LEU A 255 -8.86 -26.61 -15.78
CA LEU A 255 -8.38 -25.64 -14.78
C LEU A 255 -6.94 -25.21 -15.07
N ILE A 256 -6.73 -24.54 -16.22
CA ILE A 256 -5.44 -24.03 -16.65
C ILE A 256 -5.35 -22.54 -16.31
N PRO A 257 -4.23 -22.05 -15.71
CA PRO A 257 -4.05 -20.64 -15.44
C PRO A 257 -3.90 -19.81 -16.72
N ASP A 258 -4.49 -18.64 -16.76
CA ASP A 258 -4.41 -17.70 -17.89
C ASP A 258 -3.20 -16.78 -17.76
N THR A 259 -2.01 -17.33 -18.01
CA THR A 259 -0.72 -16.63 -18.02
C THR A 259 -0.09 -16.70 -19.41
N GLU A 260 0.96 -15.91 -19.66
CA GLU A 260 1.73 -15.91 -20.93
C GLU A 260 3.14 -16.44 -20.74
N SER A 261 3.92 -15.82 -19.86
CA SER A 261 5.35 -16.08 -19.71
C SER A 261 5.66 -17.25 -18.78
N ARG A 262 4.74 -17.58 -17.86
CA ARG A 262 4.92 -18.61 -16.86
C ARG A 262 3.65 -19.43 -16.65
N MET A 263 3.74 -20.74 -16.88
CA MET A 263 2.66 -21.67 -16.56
C MET A 263 3.04 -22.63 -15.43
N GLU A 264 4.31 -23.01 -15.36
CA GLU A 264 4.81 -23.91 -14.31
C GLU A 264 4.76 -23.27 -12.93
N GLY A 265 4.17 -23.99 -11.96
CA GLY A 265 4.06 -23.52 -10.57
C GLY A 265 3.02 -22.42 -10.37
N VAL A 266 2.16 -22.16 -11.35
CA VAL A 266 1.01 -21.27 -11.23
C VAL A 266 -0.27 -22.10 -11.12
N SER A 267 -1.10 -21.83 -10.13
CA SER A 267 -2.40 -22.47 -9.95
C SER A 267 -3.50 -21.61 -10.57
N ALA A 268 -4.50 -22.28 -11.15
CA ALA A 268 -5.69 -21.58 -11.63
C ALA A 268 -6.68 -21.34 -10.48
N PHE A 269 -7.31 -20.16 -10.43
CA PHE A 269 -8.38 -19.86 -9.51
C PHE A 269 -9.72 -19.58 -10.21
N SER A 270 -10.78 -19.95 -9.56
CA SER A 270 -12.18 -19.65 -9.91
C SER A 270 -13.05 -19.95 -8.67
N TRP A 271 -14.27 -19.49 -8.68
CA TRP A 271 -15.25 -19.78 -7.63
C TRP A 271 -16.27 -20.80 -8.15
N THR A 272 -16.86 -21.58 -7.23
CA THR A 272 -18.02 -22.38 -7.57
C THR A 272 -19.30 -21.53 -7.57
N PRO A 273 -20.35 -21.90 -8.29
CA PRO A 273 -21.65 -21.26 -8.19
C PRO A 273 -22.20 -21.23 -6.76
N LEU A 274 -22.01 -22.31 -6.02
CA LEU A 274 -22.41 -22.40 -4.61
C LEU A 274 -21.70 -21.32 -3.77
N GLU A 275 -20.36 -21.24 -3.88
CA GLU A 275 -19.57 -20.21 -3.17
C GLU A 275 -19.95 -18.78 -3.60
N PHE A 276 -20.23 -18.57 -4.88
CA PHE A 276 -20.65 -17.27 -5.38
C PHE A 276 -21.96 -16.80 -4.73
N ILE A 277 -22.92 -17.70 -4.57
CA ILE A 277 -24.23 -17.40 -3.94
C ILE A 277 -24.07 -17.26 -2.43
N GLU A 278 -23.54 -18.28 -1.75
CA GLU A 278 -23.43 -18.30 -0.28
C GLU A 278 -22.66 -17.10 0.28
N ARG A 279 -21.62 -16.65 -0.43
CA ARG A 279 -20.81 -15.51 -0.02
C ARG A 279 -21.38 -14.16 -0.49
N GLY A 280 -22.46 -14.16 -1.24
CA GLY A 280 -23.11 -12.96 -1.74
C GLY A 280 -22.20 -12.15 -2.67
N LEU A 281 -21.37 -12.80 -3.51
CA LEU A 281 -20.41 -12.15 -4.40
C LEU A 281 -21.08 -11.35 -5.50
N LEU A 282 -22.40 -11.51 -5.71
CA LEU A 282 -23.19 -10.71 -6.63
C LEU A 282 -22.98 -9.21 -6.45
N ARG A 283 -22.83 -8.73 -5.22
CA ARG A 283 -22.60 -7.30 -4.90
C ARG A 283 -21.39 -6.69 -5.61
N PHE A 284 -20.35 -7.46 -5.89
CA PHE A 284 -19.15 -6.99 -6.56
C PHE A 284 -19.30 -6.80 -8.06
N LEU A 285 -20.47 -7.15 -8.62
CA LEU A 285 -20.83 -6.90 -10.01
C LEU A 285 -21.44 -5.51 -10.23
N PHE A 286 -21.77 -4.76 -9.15
CA PHE A 286 -22.43 -3.47 -9.20
C PHE A 286 -21.57 -2.38 -8.56
N THR A 287 -20.62 -1.86 -9.32
CA THR A 287 -19.59 -0.90 -8.83
C THR A 287 -19.75 0.51 -9.39
N GLU A 288 -20.88 0.83 -10.00
CA GLU A 288 -21.06 2.10 -10.72
C GLU A 288 -21.55 3.25 -9.83
N THR A 289 -21.18 4.47 -10.24
CA THR A 289 -21.60 5.75 -9.66
C THR A 289 -22.75 6.35 -10.49
N GLY A 290 -23.80 6.89 -9.86
CA GLY A 290 -24.87 7.62 -10.53
C GLY A 290 -26.20 7.64 -9.78
N ASP A 291 -27.15 8.46 -10.23
CA ASP A 291 -28.45 8.68 -9.59
C ASP A 291 -29.37 7.45 -9.53
N PHE A 292 -29.20 6.50 -10.42
CA PHE A 292 -29.94 5.22 -10.43
C PHE A 292 -29.44 4.19 -9.41
N ARG A 293 -28.40 4.51 -8.68
CA ARG A 293 -27.69 3.62 -7.79
C ARG A 293 -28.56 3.05 -6.67
N ALA A 294 -29.31 3.89 -5.98
CA ALA A 294 -30.11 3.46 -4.84
C ALA A 294 -31.13 2.37 -5.21
N GLN A 295 -31.76 2.48 -6.38
CA GLN A 295 -32.74 1.49 -6.85
C GLN A 295 -32.05 0.21 -7.32
N LEU A 296 -30.88 0.29 -7.96
CA LEU A 296 -30.14 -0.89 -8.38
C LEU A 296 -29.55 -1.65 -7.19
N THR A 297 -29.01 -0.93 -6.19
CA THR A 297 -28.56 -1.53 -4.94
C THR A 297 -29.69 -2.23 -4.22
N PHE A 298 -30.90 -1.62 -4.21
CA PHE A 298 -32.07 -2.24 -3.59
C PHE A 298 -32.46 -3.56 -4.28
N ILE A 299 -32.48 -3.62 -5.63
CA ILE A 299 -32.74 -4.89 -6.34
C ILE A 299 -31.60 -5.88 -6.06
N GLU A 300 -30.35 -5.47 -6.13
CA GLU A 300 -29.20 -6.33 -5.88
C GLU A 300 -29.31 -6.99 -4.49
N GLU A 301 -29.55 -6.20 -3.44
CA GLU A 301 -29.71 -6.70 -2.09
C GLU A 301 -30.85 -7.73 -1.95
N ARG A 302 -31.98 -7.49 -2.61
CA ARG A 302 -33.11 -8.40 -2.61
C ARG A 302 -32.81 -9.69 -3.35
N VAL A 303 -32.30 -9.60 -4.56
CA VAL A 303 -31.88 -10.76 -5.37
C VAL A 303 -30.88 -11.59 -4.59
N ARG A 304 -29.84 -10.97 -4.03
CA ARG A 304 -28.84 -11.64 -3.21
C ARG A 304 -29.45 -12.33 -1.99
N ALA A 305 -30.39 -11.68 -1.30
CA ALA A 305 -31.06 -12.27 -0.15
C ALA A 305 -31.95 -13.45 -0.55
N GLN A 306 -32.64 -13.42 -1.69
CA GLN A 306 -33.42 -14.55 -2.18
C GLN A 306 -32.52 -15.70 -2.61
N LEU A 307 -31.44 -15.42 -3.32
CA LEU A 307 -30.46 -16.44 -3.71
C LEU A 307 -29.90 -17.16 -2.49
N ILE A 308 -29.41 -16.44 -1.48
CA ILE A 308 -28.85 -17.06 -0.24
C ILE A 308 -29.92 -17.86 0.50
N ARG A 309 -31.16 -17.37 0.58
CA ARG A 309 -32.25 -18.04 1.28
C ARG A 309 -32.65 -19.37 0.62
N ASN A 310 -32.66 -19.40 -0.71
CA ASN A 310 -33.22 -20.51 -1.48
C ASN A 310 -32.10 -21.40 -2.06
N CYS A 311 -30.83 -21.17 -1.67
CA CYS A 311 -29.68 -21.93 -2.15
C CYS A 311 -29.45 -23.15 -1.28
N GLU A 312 -29.31 -24.30 -1.93
CA GLU A 312 -28.90 -25.56 -1.32
C GLU A 312 -27.71 -26.16 -2.11
N PRO A 313 -26.76 -26.85 -1.46
CA PRO A 313 -25.72 -27.54 -2.19
C PRO A 313 -26.28 -28.77 -2.92
N ASP A 314 -25.79 -29.00 -4.16
CA ASP A 314 -26.13 -30.27 -4.85
C ASP A 314 -25.33 -31.43 -4.20
N PRO A 315 -26.02 -32.43 -3.65
CA PRO A 315 -25.37 -33.57 -3.00
C PRO A 315 -24.60 -34.49 -3.97
N ARG A 316 -24.86 -34.38 -5.28
CA ARG A 316 -24.24 -35.22 -6.32
C ARG A 316 -23.06 -34.51 -7.03
N HIS A 317 -23.11 -33.20 -7.10
CA HIS A 317 -22.15 -32.38 -7.84
C HIS A 317 -21.57 -31.30 -6.94
N PRO A 318 -20.42 -31.55 -6.28
CA PRO A 318 -19.78 -30.59 -5.39
C PRO A 318 -19.52 -29.24 -6.07
N GLY A 319 -19.96 -28.15 -5.44
CA GLY A 319 -19.82 -26.79 -5.94
C GLY A 319 -20.95 -26.30 -6.83
N VAL A 320 -21.85 -27.18 -7.27
CA VAL A 320 -23.11 -26.80 -7.93
C VAL A 320 -24.10 -26.34 -6.85
N ALA A 321 -24.83 -25.26 -7.10
CA ALA A 321 -25.91 -24.80 -6.25
C ALA A 321 -27.26 -25.26 -6.81
N ILE A 322 -28.22 -25.55 -5.96
CA ILE A 322 -29.62 -25.73 -6.33
C ILE A 322 -30.37 -24.52 -5.77
N VAL A 323 -31.02 -23.73 -6.65
CA VAL A 323 -31.84 -22.60 -6.24
C VAL A 323 -33.27 -22.84 -6.75
N GLU A 324 -34.23 -22.90 -5.84
CA GLU A 324 -35.64 -23.21 -6.15
C GLU A 324 -35.82 -24.49 -7.02
N GLY A 325 -34.98 -25.49 -6.75
CA GLY A 325 -35.00 -26.76 -7.49
C GLY A 325 -34.24 -26.74 -8.82
N THR A 326 -33.69 -25.62 -9.24
CA THR A 326 -32.92 -25.46 -10.47
C THR A 326 -31.43 -25.59 -10.20
N PRO A 327 -30.71 -26.51 -10.85
CA PRO A 327 -29.24 -26.61 -10.71
C PRO A 327 -28.55 -25.42 -11.39
N ILE A 328 -27.58 -24.82 -10.71
CA ILE A 328 -26.79 -23.68 -11.15
C ILE A 328 -25.34 -24.16 -11.30
N GLU A 329 -24.90 -24.40 -12.53
CA GLU A 329 -23.56 -24.88 -12.86
C GLU A 329 -22.65 -23.73 -13.35
N SER A 330 -23.23 -22.60 -13.75
CA SER A 330 -22.51 -21.46 -14.29
C SER A 330 -23.14 -20.14 -13.84
N LEU A 331 -22.40 -19.04 -14.08
CA LEU A 331 -22.99 -17.70 -13.95
C LEU A 331 -24.12 -17.46 -14.96
N GLY A 332 -24.11 -18.15 -16.09
CA GLY A 332 -25.18 -18.11 -17.08
C GLY A 332 -26.49 -18.62 -16.51
N ASP A 333 -26.50 -19.83 -15.97
CA ASP A 333 -27.68 -20.45 -15.34
C ASP A 333 -28.26 -19.58 -14.22
N LEU A 334 -27.35 -18.93 -13.46
CA LEU A 334 -27.75 -18.00 -12.41
C LEU A 334 -28.40 -16.74 -12.97
N VAL A 335 -27.87 -16.20 -14.06
CA VAL A 335 -28.43 -15.01 -14.75
C VAL A 335 -29.79 -15.35 -15.32
N ASP A 336 -29.94 -16.48 -15.98
CA ASP A 336 -31.19 -16.94 -16.57
C ASP A 336 -32.27 -17.16 -15.48
N LEU A 337 -31.89 -17.75 -14.34
CA LEU A 337 -32.80 -17.88 -13.19
C LEU A 337 -33.24 -16.50 -12.66
N ILE A 338 -32.32 -15.58 -12.46
CA ILE A 338 -32.64 -14.24 -11.97
C ILE A 338 -33.56 -13.49 -12.95
N GLU A 339 -33.36 -13.65 -14.27
CA GLU A 339 -34.16 -13.03 -15.31
C GLU A 339 -35.62 -13.47 -15.25
N LEU A 340 -35.88 -14.77 -14.99
CA LEU A 340 -37.25 -15.29 -14.82
C LEU A 340 -38.02 -14.61 -13.68
N HIS A 341 -37.35 -14.12 -12.65
CA HIS A 341 -37.98 -13.46 -11.50
C HIS A 341 -37.97 -11.92 -11.58
N VAL A 342 -36.95 -11.32 -12.24
CA VAL A 342 -36.75 -9.87 -12.23
C VAL A 342 -37.30 -9.19 -13.47
N ASP A 343 -37.20 -9.82 -14.65
CA ASP A 343 -37.68 -9.29 -15.94
C ASP A 343 -38.20 -10.44 -16.82
N PRO A 344 -39.26 -11.16 -16.39
CA PRO A 344 -39.76 -12.31 -17.11
C PRO A 344 -40.26 -11.92 -18.51
N PRO A 345 -40.02 -12.75 -19.54
CA PRO A 345 -40.48 -12.49 -20.90
C PRO A 345 -42.00 -12.41 -21.02
N ASP A 346 -42.70 -13.22 -20.21
CA ASP A 346 -44.16 -13.26 -20.13
C ASP A 346 -44.60 -13.13 -18.66
N GLY A 347 -45.03 -11.94 -18.24
CA GLY A 347 -45.50 -11.74 -16.88
C GLY A 347 -45.01 -10.47 -16.20
N GLU A 348 -45.30 -10.35 -14.93
CA GLU A 348 -44.81 -9.24 -14.09
C GLU A 348 -43.66 -9.70 -13.20
N PRO A 349 -42.71 -8.81 -12.92
CA PRO A 349 -41.61 -9.07 -11.99
C PRO A 349 -42.11 -9.53 -10.62
N GLU A 350 -41.46 -10.53 -10.07
CA GLU A 350 -41.83 -11.06 -8.74
C GLU A 350 -41.45 -10.08 -7.62
N PHE A 351 -42.47 -9.69 -6.85
CA PHE A 351 -42.28 -8.76 -5.74
C PHE A 351 -41.23 -9.24 -4.69
N ALA A 352 -41.12 -10.54 -4.48
CA ALA A 352 -40.13 -11.11 -3.56
C ALA A 352 -38.70 -10.78 -3.98
N TRP A 353 -38.42 -10.76 -5.30
CA TRP A 353 -37.11 -10.54 -5.89
C TRP A 353 -36.83 -9.05 -6.18
N THR A 354 -37.84 -8.30 -6.60
CA THR A 354 -37.65 -6.91 -7.04
C THR A 354 -38.14 -5.86 -6.05
N GLY A 355 -39.12 -6.17 -5.23
CA GLY A 355 -39.79 -5.17 -4.41
C GLY A 355 -40.61 -4.20 -5.24
N ARG A 356 -40.83 -2.99 -4.73
CA ARG A 356 -41.50 -1.90 -5.46
C ARG A 356 -40.49 -0.99 -6.13
N VAL A 357 -40.09 -1.33 -7.36
CA VAL A 357 -39.17 -0.52 -8.16
C VAL A 357 -39.84 -0.12 -9.47
N ALA A 358 -39.38 0.95 -10.12
CA ALA A 358 -39.83 1.33 -11.43
C ALA A 358 -39.49 0.26 -12.48
N GLY A 359 -40.38 -0.03 -13.43
CA GLY A 359 -40.22 -1.13 -14.39
C GLY A 359 -38.91 -1.12 -15.19
N GLY A 360 -38.37 0.05 -15.51
CA GLY A 360 -37.07 0.14 -16.19
C GLY A 360 -35.85 -0.22 -15.33
N THR A 361 -36.01 -0.33 -13.99
CA THR A 361 -34.91 -0.63 -13.10
C THR A 361 -34.50 -2.13 -13.16
N GLY A 362 -35.49 -3.04 -13.26
CA GLY A 362 -35.27 -4.46 -13.49
C GLY A 362 -34.48 -4.71 -14.77
N GLN A 363 -34.89 -4.12 -15.86
CA GLN A 363 -34.18 -4.22 -17.16
C GLN A 363 -32.78 -3.64 -17.10
N ALA A 364 -32.59 -2.53 -16.38
CA ALA A 364 -31.25 -1.96 -16.20
C ALA A 364 -30.34 -2.87 -15.36
N PHE A 365 -30.90 -3.55 -14.35
CA PHE A 365 -30.21 -4.54 -13.54
C PHE A 365 -29.81 -5.75 -14.40
N MET A 366 -30.73 -6.33 -15.18
CA MET A 366 -30.44 -7.48 -16.04
C MET A 366 -29.38 -7.17 -17.11
N ARG A 367 -29.45 -6.00 -17.78
CA ARG A 367 -28.39 -5.60 -18.73
C ARG A 367 -27.02 -5.59 -18.11
N ARG A 368 -26.87 -5.14 -16.84
CA ARG A 368 -25.59 -5.16 -16.15
C ARG A 368 -25.14 -6.57 -15.80
N LEU A 369 -26.07 -7.41 -15.41
CA LEU A 369 -25.81 -8.79 -15.05
C LEU A 369 -25.33 -9.61 -16.27
N HIS A 370 -25.96 -9.45 -17.43
CA HIS A 370 -25.49 -10.05 -18.69
C HIS A 370 -24.11 -9.51 -19.10
N ALA A 371 -23.85 -8.21 -18.93
CA ALA A 371 -22.54 -7.62 -19.20
C ALA A 371 -21.45 -8.17 -18.24
N ALA A 372 -21.81 -8.43 -16.99
CA ALA A 372 -20.94 -9.06 -16.02
C ALA A 372 -20.65 -10.54 -16.39
N GLN A 373 -21.68 -11.30 -16.77
CA GLN A 373 -21.54 -12.68 -17.25
C GLN A 373 -20.52 -12.79 -18.39
N ALA A 374 -20.58 -11.90 -19.37
CA ALA A 374 -19.63 -11.88 -20.48
C ALA A 374 -18.18 -11.67 -20.06
N ARG A 375 -17.95 -10.96 -18.93
CA ARG A 375 -16.60 -10.59 -18.45
C ARG A 375 -16.01 -11.55 -17.43
N ILE A 376 -16.84 -12.12 -16.54
CA ILE A 376 -16.37 -12.98 -15.45
C ILE A 376 -16.95 -14.39 -15.48
N GLY A 377 -17.85 -14.71 -16.41
CA GLY A 377 -18.54 -16.02 -16.46
C GLY A 377 -17.59 -17.20 -16.34
N ARG A 378 -16.41 -17.12 -16.97
CA ARG A 378 -15.38 -18.19 -16.86
C ARG A 378 -14.86 -18.41 -15.45
N LEU A 379 -14.96 -17.40 -14.58
CA LEU A 379 -14.47 -17.47 -13.20
C LEU A 379 -15.47 -18.17 -12.25
N ILE A 380 -16.70 -18.44 -12.71
CA ILE A 380 -17.74 -19.10 -11.92
C ILE A 380 -18.08 -20.41 -12.59
N ARG A 381 -17.66 -21.53 -11.98
CA ARG A 381 -17.77 -22.86 -12.59
C ARG A 381 -17.72 -23.99 -11.56
N PRO A 382 -18.34 -25.15 -11.81
CA PRO A 382 -18.18 -26.35 -10.99
C PRO A 382 -16.70 -26.75 -10.90
N GLY A 383 -16.28 -27.26 -9.75
CA GLY A 383 -14.89 -27.63 -9.51
C GLY A 383 -13.95 -26.42 -9.40
N GLY A 384 -14.48 -25.23 -9.24
CA GLY A 384 -13.69 -24.02 -8.96
C GLY A 384 -12.77 -24.20 -7.76
N ARG A 385 -11.62 -23.56 -7.79
CA ARG A 385 -10.64 -23.58 -6.71
C ARG A 385 -10.29 -22.13 -6.34
N ARG A 386 -10.58 -21.78 -5.11
CA ARG A 386 -10.22 -20.45 -4.56
C ARG A 386 -8.71 -20.31 -4.38
N VAL A 387 -8.27 -19.07 -4.29
CA VAL A 387 -6.88 -18.73 -3.95
C VAL A 387 -6.56 -19.24 -2.55
N ASP A 388 -5.58 -20.12 -2.42
CA ASP A 388 -5.04 -20.50 -1.12
C ASP A 388 -3.97 -19.49 -0.68
N ARG A 389 -4.40 -18.44 0.01
CA ARG A 389 -3.55 -17.34 0.45
C ARG A 389 -2.71 -17.63 1.69
N LEU A 390 -2.91 -18.79 2.33
CA LEU A 390 -2.23 -19.15 3.57
C LEU A 390 -1.19 -20.27 3.39
N ALA A 391 -1.16 -20.92 2.23
CA ALA A 391 -0.26 -22.05 1.97
C ALA A 391 1.22 -21.65 2.07
N GLU A 392 1.58 -20.50 1.50
CA GLU A 392 2.95 -20.01 1.46
C GLU A 392 3.07 -18.64 2.16
N ALA A 393 4.30 -18.21 2.44
CA ALA A 393 4.55 -16.91 3.09
C ALA A 393 4.07 -15.74 2.24
N VAL A 394 4.20 -15.84 0.91
CA VAL A 394 3.73 -14.87 -0.06
C VAL A 394 2.80 -15.55 -1.07
N CYS A 395 1.63 -15.00 -1.30
CA CYS A 395 0.68 -15.42 -2.30
C CYS A 395 0.52 -14.30 -3.33
N VAL A 396 0.87 -14.57 -4.59
CA VAL A 396 0.69 -13.65 -5.71
C VAL A 396 -0.56 -14.02 -6.46
N VAL A 397 -1.50 -13.10 -6.59
CA VAL A 397 -2.73 -13.24 -7.38
C VAL A 397 -2.59 -12.38 -8.62
N ASP A 398 -2.34 -13.03 -9.74
CA ASP A 398 -2.20 -12.38 -11.02
C ASP A 398 -3.56 -12.11 -11.66
N ILE A 399 -3.83 -10.85 -11.94
CA ILE A 399 -5.09 -10.38 -12.54
C ILE A 399 -4.88 -9.43 -13.72
N HIS A 400 -3.62 -9.27 -14.18
CA HIS A 400 -3.26 -8.28 -15.19
C HIS A 400 -3.99 -8.48 -16.53
N LYS A 401 -4.34 -9.73 -16.90
CA LYS A 401 -5.08 -10.05 -18.12
C LYS A 401 -6.58 -9.82 -18.02
N LEU A 402 -7.10 -9.64 -16.83
CA LEU A 402 -8.51 -9.38 -16.63
C LEU A 402 -8.87 -7.95 -17.01
N SER A 403 -10.08 -7.74 -17.54
CA SER A 403 -10.63 -6.41 -17.69
C SER A 403 -10.76 -5.70 -16.35
N ASP A 404 -10.79 -4.37 -16.33
CA ASP A 404 -10.95 -3.57 -15.11
C ASP A 404 -12.12 -4.02 -14.24
N PHE A 405 -13.23 -4.37 -14.87
CA PHE A 405 -14.40 -4.90 -14.19
C PHE A 405 -14.08 -6.23 -13.48
N ALA A 406 -13.47 -7.17 -14.19
CA ALA A 406 -13.11 -8.47 -13.64
C ALA A 406 -12.02 -8.37 -12.57
N GLN A 407 -11.04 -7.46 -12.73
CA GLN A 407 -10.04 -7.17 -11.69
C GLN A 407 -10.72 -6.70 -10.39
N ARG A 408 -11.68 -5.77 -10.48
CA ARG A 408 -12.44 -5.30 -9.33
C ARG A 408 -13.22 -6.43 -8.67
N PHE A 409 -13.89 -7.26 -9.45
CA PHE A 409 -14.59 -8.42 -8.91
C PHE A 409 -13.63 -9.34 -8.12
N VAL A 410 -12.49 -9.71 -8.69
CA VAL A 410 -11.51 -10.61 -8.04
C VAL A 410 -10.96 -9.98 -6.76
N VAL A 411 -10.52 -8.72 -6.82
CA VAL A 411 -10.01 -8.01 -5.64
C VAL A 411 -11.08 -7.94 -4.55
N GLY A 412 -12.32 -7.58 -4.91
CA GLY A 412 -13.44 -7.52 -3.97
C GLY A 412 -13.72 -8.87 -3.30
N ALA A 413 -13.85 -9.93 -4.09
CA ALA A 413 -14.14 -11.27 -3.59
C ALA A 413 -13.03 -11.82 -2.67
N VAL A 414 -11.76 -11.61 -3.03
CA VAL A 414 -10.62 -12.08 -2.22
C VAL A 414 -10.44 -11.25 -0.95
N LEU A 415 -10.62 -9.92 -1.01
CA LEU A 415 -10.56 -9.07 0.18
C LEU A 415 -11.69 -9.36 1.17
N ASP A 416 -12.89 -9.59 0.66
CA ASP A 416 -14.04 -10.00 1.45
C ASP A 416 -13.77 -11.33 2.19
N GLU A 417 -13.14 -12.27 1.49
CA GLU A 417 -12.72 -13.55 2.08
C GLU A 417 -11.73 -13.35 3.23
N VAL A 418 -10.70 -12.53 3.00
CA VAL A 418 -9.72 -12.21 4.05
C VAL A 418 -10.40 -11.62 5.26
N PHE A 419 -11.30 -10.66 5.05
CA PHE A 419 -11.96 -9.96 6.14
C PHE A 419 -12.92 -10.88 6.90
N ALA A 420 -13.77 -11.63 6.20
CA ALA A 420 -14.71 -12.56 6.79
C ALA A 420 -14.04 -13.66 7.61
N ASP A 421 -12.95 -14.25 7.10
CA ASP A 421 -12.19 -15.28 7.82
C ASP A 421 -11.55 -14.73 9.10
N LYS A 422 -11.04 -13.51 9.05
CA LYS A 422 -10.48 -12.84 10.22
C LYS A 422 -11.55 -12.49 11.27
N GLU A 423 -12.71 -12.02 10.85
CA GLU A 423 -13.84 -11.80 11.76
C GLU A 423 -14.35 -13.10 12.38
N ALA A 424 -14.52 -14.14 11.58
CA ALA A 424 -15.03 -15.43 12.06
C ALA A 424 -14.09 -16.10 13.07
N THR A 425 -12.78 -16.00 12.85
CA THR A 425 -11.79 -16.61 13.77
C THR A 425 -11.49 -15.73 14.97
N GLY A 426 -11.65 -14.42 14.88
CA GLY A 426 -11.23 -13.45 15.89
C GLY A 426 -9.71 -13.47 16.17
N GLN A 427 -8.93 -14.19 15.35
CA GLN A 427 -7.50 -14.35 15.57
C GLN A 427 -6.71 -13.32 14.78
N ARG A 428 -5.87 -12.56 15.48
CA ARG A 428 -4.96 -11.59 14.85
C ARG A 428 -3.87 -12.27 14.00
N HIS A 429 -3.37 -13.42 14.44
CA HIS A 429 -2.32 -14.15 13.73
C HIS A 429 -2.88 -15.33 12.90
N PRO A 430 -2.26 -15.66 11.74
CA PRO A 430 -1.14 -14.94 11.11
C PRO A 430 -1.54 -13.52 10.72
N LEU A 431 -0.58 -12.57 10.78
CA LEU A 431 -0.79 -11.24 10.19
C LEU A 431 -0.99 -11.38 8.68
N GLN A 432 -2.06 -10.79 8.16
CA GLN A 432 -2.36 -10.80 6.73
C GLN A 432 -1.94 -9.46 6.13
N VAL A 433 -0.80 -9.43 5.46
CA VAL A 433 -0.35 -8.24 4.71
C VAL A 433 -0.95 -8.28 3.31
N ILE A 434 -1.64 -7.22 2.91
CA ILE A 434 -2.23 -7.07 1.58
C ILE A 434 -1.49 -5.97 0.85
N LEU A 435 -0.85 -6.32 -0.26
CA LEU A 435 -0.23 -5.35 -1.16
C LEU A 435 -1.12 -5.14 -2.37
N LEU A 436 -1.64 -3.92 -2.50
CA LEU A 436 -2.52 -3.52 -3.58
C LEU A 436 -1.95 -2.28 -4.28
N ASP A 437 -1.43 -2.48 -5.49
CA ASP A 437 -1.02 -1.40 -6.38
C ASP A 437 -2.24 -0.73 -7.02
N GLU A 438 -2.14 0.56 -7.32
CA GLU A 438 -3.24 1.38 -7.84
C GLU A 438 -4.48 1.40 -6.92
N LEU A 439 -4.26 1.58 -5.62
CA LEU A 439 -5.32 1.59 -4.61
C LEU A 439 -6.48 2.54 -4.98
N ASN A 440 -6.19 3.68 -5.61
CA ASN A 440 -7.17 4.65 -6.09
C ASN A 440 -8.15 4.09 -7.14
N LYS A 441 -7.78 3.03 -7.87
CA LYS A 441 -8.66 2.32 -8.80
C LYS A 441 -9.78 1.58 -8.07
N TYR A 442 -9.50 1.05 -6.89
CA TYR A 442 -10.43 0.24 -6.08
C TYR A 442 -11.18 1.07 -5.03
N ALA A 443 -10.53 2.11 -4.52
CA ALA A 443 -11.11 3.06 -3.57
C ALA A 443 -10.94 4.51 -4.05
N PRO A 444 -11.64 4.93 -5.12
CA PRO A 444 -11.58 6.29 -5.60
C PRO A 444 -12.12 7.26 -4.54
N ARG A 445 -11.62 8.51 -4.54
CA ARG A 445 -12.05 9.56 -3.60
C ARG A 445 -13.55 9.75 -3.63
N GLU A 446 -14.13 9.81 -4.82
CA GLU A 446 -15.56 9.99 -5.04
C GLU A 446 -16.25 8.67 -5.40
N GLY A 447 -17.53 8.59 -5.13
CA GLY A 447 -18.33 7.40 -5.38
C GLY A 447 -18.19 6.35 -4.27
N HIS A 448 -19.02 5.35 -4.38
CA HIS A 448 -19.05 4.19 -3.48
C HIS A 448 -18.94 2.91 -4.30
N SER A 449 -18.41 1.88 -3.71
CA SER A 449 -18.49 0.52 -4.24
C SER A 449 -18.30 -0.47 -3.09
N PRO A 450 -18.81 -1.70 -3.19
CA PRO A 450 -18.58 -2.72 -2.16
C PRO A 450 -17.11 -2.96 -1.85
N ILE A 451 -16.23 -2.80 -2.83
CA ILE A 451 -14.78 -2.93 -2.64
C ILE A 451 -14.23 -1.79 -1.78
N LYS A 452 -14.67 -0.56 -2.07
CA LYS A 452 -14.28 0.62 -1.28
C LYS A 452 -14.74 0.47 0.16
N ASP A 453 -15.95 -0.01 0.38
CA ASP A 453 -16.49 -0.25 1.71
C ASP A 453 -15.65 -1.30 2.46
N THR A 454 -15.31 -2.42 1.81
CA THR A 454 -14.39 -3.43 2.37
C THR A 454 -13.00 -2.85 2.68
N LEU A 455 -12.44 -2.01 1.80
CA LEU A 455 -11.15 -1.37 2.04
C LEU A 455 -11.20 -0.35 3.19
N ILE A 456 -12.32 0.37 3.35
CA ILE A 456 -12.55 1.27 4.49
C ILE A 456 -12.64 0.46 5.78
N ASP A 457 -13.37 -0.65 5.80
CA ASP A 457 -13.45 -1.53 6.96
C ASP A 457 -12.08 -2.09 7.33
N ILE A 458 -11.28 -2.49 6.35
CA ILE A 458 -9.89 -2.91 6.57
C ILE A 458 -9.08 -1.76 7.18
N ALA A 459 -9.18 -0.54 6.64
CA ALA A 459 -8.46 0.61 7.15
C ALA A 459 -8.84 0.98 8.60
N GLN A 460 -10.11 0.82 8.96
CA GLN A 460 -10.62 1.16 10.29
C GLN A 460 -10.42 0.03 11.32
N ARG A 461 -10.64 -1.22 10.94
CA ARG A 461 -10.71 -2.38 11.82
C ARG A 461 -9.58 -3.38 11.61
N GLY A 462 -8.86 -3.29 10.48
CA GLY A 462 -7.81 -4.25 10.11
C GLY A 462 -6.74 -4.38 11.18
N ARG A 463 -6.38 -3.29 11.86
CA ARG A 463 -5.42 -3.31 12.97
C ARG A 463 -5.79 -4.36 14.04
N SER A 464 -7.02 -4.39 14.50
CA SER A 464 -7.49 -5.33 15.52
C SER A 464 -7.59 -6.76 15.00
N LEU A 465 -7.88 -6.94 13.71
CA LEU A 465 -8.00 -8.23 13.04
C LEU A 465 -6.65 -8.78 12.52
N GLY A 466 -5.57 -8.00 12.61
CA GLY A 466 -4.27 -8.39 12.07
C GLY A 466 -4.21 -8.34 10.54
N ILE A 467 -4.96 -7.43 9.92
CA ILE A 467 -4.91 -7.14 8.49
C ILE A 467 -4.13 -5.84 8.30
N ILE A 468 -3.10 -5.89 7.47
CA ILE A 468 -2.23 -4.76 7.14
C ILE A 468 -2.35 -4.47 5.65
N LEU A 469 -2.76 -3.25 5.30
CA LEU A 469 -2.86 -2.81 3.91
C LEU A 469 -1.62 -2.00 3.53
N ILE A 470 -0.94 -2.42 2.47
CA ILE A 470 0.09 -1.66 1.78
C ILE A 470 -0.53 -1.19 0.46
N GLY A 471 -0.88 0.08 0.39
CA GLY A 471 -1.44 0.71 -0.80
C GLY A 471 -0.39 1.54 -1.54
N ALA A 472 -0.25 1.32 -2.86
CA ALA A 472 0.70 2.04 -3.69
C ALA A 472 0.00 2.76 -4.86
#